data_a6c00461fb5c73954cc7e2eadc86cab1
#
_entry.id   a6c00461fb5c73954cc7e2eadc86cab1
#
_cell.length_a   1.000
_cell.length_b   1.000
_cell.length_c   1.000
_cell.angle_alpha   90.00
_cell.angle_beta   90.00
_cell.angle_gamma   90.00
#
_symmetry.space_group_name_H-M   'P 1'
#
loop_
_entity.id
_entity.type
_entity.pdbx_description
1 polymer ?
#
loop_
_entity_poly.entity_id
_entity_poly.type
_entity_poly.pdbx_seq_one_letter_code
_entity_poly.pdbx_strand_id
1 'polypeptide(L)'
;MDLTSSCDAILAKSVQGEERIPGVVAMVTNRTENIYSGAAGERRLNSEAMTEDTVFALFSTTKAIAGTAALQCVEEGLLDLDAPAKDYAPAIGELQVIEGFDDAGQPRLRPPRSDITTRQLLLHTAGFGYDFFDETYRRLAEEHGQPSVVTASRACIETPLLFDPGEKWQYGSNIDWVGQVVESIRGKRLGEVMRERIFDPLEMQDIAFTRSDDMKARSATIHARGDDGKLDPMDGFALPDNPEVEMGGHGLYGSIAEYMKFIRMWLNDGQGPHGAVLKPDTVVWAVRGGLVPPQKVTMLPGVIPSLSNDAEFFPGLGKDWCY
;
A
#
# COMPACT_ATOMS: atom_id res chain seq x y z
N MET A 1 -10.29 -30.03 17.67
CA MET A 1 -9.10 -29.66 16.92
C MET A 1 -8.62 -28.36 17.55
N ASP A 2 -7.37 -28.26 17.94
CA ASP A 2 -6.82 -27.02 18.47
C ASP A 2 -6.58 -25.97 17.34
N LEU A 3 -6.26 -24.74 17.72
CA LEU A 3 -6.06 -23.64 16.77
C LEU A 3 -4.97 -24.00 15.75
N THR A 4 -3.82 -24.48 16.20
CA THR A 4 -2.67 -24.81 15.36
C THR A 4 -3.04 -25.86 14.31
N SER A 5 -3.58 -27.00 14.73
CA SER A 5 -4.00 -28.06 13.80
C SER A 5 -5.04 -27.59 12.77
N SER A 6 -5.96 -26.70 13.19
CA SER A 6 -6.97 -26.14 12.27
C SER A 6 -6.35 -25.21 11.23
N CYS A 7 -5.44 -24.32 11.65
CA CYS A 7 -4.74 -23.42 10.75
C CYS A 7 -3.81 -24.18 9.78
N ASP A 8 -3.03 -25.15 10.29
CA ASP A 8 -2.15 -25.97 9.46
C ASP A 8 -2.94 -26.72 8.37
N ALA A 9 -4.11 -27.27 8.71
CA ALA A 9 -4.97 -27.93 7.74
C ALA A 9 -5.47 -26.97 6.65
N ILE A 10 -5.77 -25.71 6.99
CA ILE A 10 -6.17 -24.68 6.02
C ILE A 10 -5.01 -24.35 5.09
N LEU A 11 -3.80 -24.10 5.63
CA LEU A 11 -2.62 -23.79 4.83
C LEU A 11 -2.27 -24.95 3.89
N ALA A 12 -2.25 -26.19 4.41
CA ALA A 12 -1.97 -27.36 3.59
C ALA A 12 -2.98 -27.54 2.45
N LYS A 13 -4.26 -27.24 2.70
CA LYS A 13 -5.31 -27.28 1.67
C LYS A 13 -5.13 -26.20 0.61
N SER A 14 -4.74 -24.99 0.99
CA SER A 14 -4.62 -23.85 0.05
C SER A 14 -3.54 -24.05 -1.03
N VAL A 15 -2.55 -24.91 -0.77
CA VAL A 15 -1.45 -25.22 -1.71
C VAL A 15 -1.68 -26.50 -2.51
N GLN A 16 -2.91 -27.06 -2.49
CA GLN A 16 -3.28 -28.30 -3.18
C GLN A 16 -4.47 -28.09 -4.12
N GLY A 17 -4.59 -29.01 -5.10
CA GLY A 17 -5.71 -28.99 -6.06
C GLY A 17 -5.52 -28.02 -7.23
N GLU A 18 -6.59 -27.83 -8.01
CA GLU A 18 -6.55 -27.02 -9.23
C GLU A 18 -6.50 -25.51 -8.94
N GLU A 19 -7.16 -25.07 -7.89
CA GLU A 19 -7.18 -23.65 -7.44
C GLU A 19 -6.07 -23.30 -6.44
N ARG A 20 -5.05 -24.15 -6.32
CA ARG A 20 -3.94 -23.94 -5.38
C ARG A 20 -3.25 -22.59 -5.59
N ILE A 21 -2.70 -22.04 -4.50
CA ILE A 21 -1.70 -20.99 -4.55
C ILE A 21 -0.29 -21.59 -4.45
N PRO A 22 0.76 -20.89 -4.92
CA PRO A 22 2.14 -21.43 -4.88
C PRO A 22 2.59 -21.73 -3.47
N GLY A 23 2.35 -20.80 -2.55
CA GLY A 23 2.70 -20.92 -1.15
C GLY A 23 2.04 -19.83 -0.33
N VAL A 24 2.07 -20.00 0.98
CA VAL A 24 1.45 -19.10 1.95
C VAL A 24 2.23 -19.09 3.26
N VAL A 25 2.31 -17.90 3.86
CA VAL A 25 2.68 -17.71 5.27
C VAL A 25 1.50 -17.07 5.97
N ALA A 26 1.11 -17.59 7.11
CA ALA A 26 0.07 -16.99 7.93
C ALA A 26 0.48 -16.96 9.41
N MET A 27 0.18 -15.83 10.04
CA MET A 27 0.42 -15.64 11.47
C MET A 27 -0.80 -15.02 12.12
N VAL A 28 -1.02 -15.33 13.38
CA VAL A 28 -2.03 -14.71 14.23
C VAL A 28 -1.33 -14.18 15.47
N THR A 29 -1.56 -12.94 15.83
CA THR A 29 -0.96 -12.32 17.01
C THR A 29 -2.02 -11.82 17.98
N ASN A 30 -1.68 -11.79 19.25
CA ASN A 30 -2.37 -11.02 20.28
C ASN A 30 -1.50 -9.79 20.65
N ARG A 31 -1.79 -9.15 21.77
CA ARG A 31 -1.03 -7.97 22.26
C ARG A 31 0.43 -8.29 22.63
N THR A 32 0.77 -9.55 22.89
CA THR A 32 2.07 -9.94 23.46
C THR A 32 2.90 -10.83 22.53
N GLU A 33 2.27 -11.74 21.81
CA GLU A 33 2.98 -12.78 21.05
C GLU A 33 2.19 -13.30 19.85
N ASN A 34 2.86 -13.99 18.93
CA ASN A 34 2.19 -14.77 17.91
C ASN A 34 1.59 -16.04 18.57
N ILE A 35 0.27 -16.18 18.48
CA ILE A 35 -0.46 -17.37 18.95
C ILE A 35 -0.57 -18.45 17.88
N TYR A 36 -0.22 -18.11 16.63
CA TYR A 36 -0.06 -19.04 15.53
C TYR A 36 0.99 -18.49 14.54
N SER A 37 1.79 -19.40 14.00
CA SER A 37 2.70 -19.14 12.89
C SER A 37 2.79 -20.41 12.03
N GLY A 38 2.72 -20.28 10.72
CA GLY A 38 2.80 -21.39 9.80
C GLY A 38 3.06 -20.99 8.37
N ALA A 39 3.65 -21.91 7.61
CA ALA A 39 3.95 -21.76 6.19
C ALA A 39 3.64 -23.07 5.44
N ALA A 40 3.19 -22.98 4.21
CA ALA A 40 2.97 -24.13 3.34
C ALA A 40 3.27 -23.77 1.87
N GLY A 41 3.64 -24.80 1.07
CA GLY A 41 3.95 -24.62 -0.35
C GLY A 41 5.37 -24.14 -0.61
N GLU A 42 5.55 -23.39 -1.68
CA GLU A 42 6.84 -23.02 -2.25
C GLU A 42 6.92 -21.50 -2.46
N ARG A 43 8.11 -20.91 -2.29
CA ARG A 43 8.37 -19.48 -2.59
C ARG A 43 8.27 -19.19 -4.09
N ARG A 44 8.63 -20.17 -4.90
CA ARG A 44 8.48 -20.23 -6.35
C ARG A 44 8.13 -21.66 -6.72
N LEU A 45 7.19 -21.84 -7.63
CA LEU A 45 6.79 -23.18 -8.11
C LEU A 45 7.99 -24.00 -8.54
N ASN A 46 8.07 -25.23 -8.04
CA ASN A 46 9.16 -26.20 -8.27
C ASN A 46 10.53 -25.71 -7.77
N SER A 47 10.56 -24.94 -6.71
CA SER A 47 11.78 -24.40 -6.11
C SER A 47 11.72 -24.55 -4.58
N GLU A 48 12.29 -23.58 -3.84
CA GLU A 48 12.43 -23.67 -2.39
C GLU A 48 11.08 -23.64 -1.67
N ALA A 49 11.01 -24.33 -0.56
CA ALA A 49 9.86 -24.30 0.32
C ALA A 49 9.54 -22.90 0.85
N MET A 50 8.26 -22.61 1.01
CA MET A 50 7.81 -21.45 1.77
C MET A 50 8.19 -21.62 3.23
N THR A 51 8.73 -20.57 3.84
CA THR A 51 9.15 -20.52 5.24
C THR A 51 8.60 -19.28 5.92
N GLU A 52 8.52 -19.27 7.24
CA GLU A 52 7.97 -18.15 8.01
C GLU A 52 8.76 -16.85 7.86
N ASP A 53 10.06 -16.95 7.51
CA ASP A 53 10.96 -15.85 7.25
C ASP A 53 11.00 -15.43 5.76
N THR A 54 10.13 -16.00 4.93
CA THR A 54 10.02 -15.60 3.53
C THR A 54 9.69 -14.11 3.42
N VAL A 55 10.41 -13.43 2.53
CA VAL A 55 10.23 -12.01 2.24
C VAL A 55 9.24 -11.84 1.08
N PHE A 56 8.30 -10.95 1.25
CA PHE A 56 7.27 -10.61 0.26
C PHE A 56 7.37 -9.15 -0.16
N ALA A 57 6.98 -8.85 -1.40
CA ALA A 57 6.57 -7.50 -1.75
C ALA A 57 5.26 -7.22 -1.00
N LEU A 58 5.28 -6.26 -0.08
CA LEU A 58 4.14 -5.98 0.80
C LEU A 58 3.01 -5.24 0.10
N PHE A 59 3.30 -4.66 -1.06
CA PHE A 59 2.33 -3.86 -1.81
C PHE A 59 1.52 -2.92 -0.90
N SER A 60 0.22 -2.90 -1.05
CA SER A 60 -0.65 -1.94 -0.37
C SER A 60 -0.70 -2.04 1.16
N THR A 61 -0.15 -3.09 1.76
CA THR A 61 0.03 -3.12 3.22
C THR A 61 1.11 -2.11 3.68
N THR A 62 1.95 -1.61 2.78
CA THR A 62 2.85 -0.47 2.99
C THR A 62 2.10 0.78 3.47
N LYS A 63 0.87 1.00 2.99
CA LYS A 63 0.07 2.20 3.27
C LYS A 63 -0.13 2.47 4.76
N ALA A 64 -0.38 1.43 5.54
CA ALA A 64 -0.58 1.57 6.97
C ALA A 64 0.67 2.09 7.69
N ILE A 65 1.86 1.68 7.22
CA ILE A 65 3.14 2.14 7.77
C ILE A 65 3.41 3.59 7.34
N ALA A 66 3.15 3.94 6.07
CA ALA A 66 3.28 5.32 5.58
C ALA A 66 2.30 6.28 6.27
N GLY A 67 1.05 5.84 6.49
CA GLY A 67 0.07 6.57 7.30
C GLY A 67 0.57 6.81 8.73
N THR A 68 1.13 5.77 9.38
CA THR A 68 1.72 5.89 10.71
C THR A 68 2.84 6.96 10.75
N ALA A 69 3.73 7.00 9.75
CA ALA A 69 4.77 8.03 9.65
C ALA A 69 4.20 9.44 9.51
N ALA A 70 3.11 9.61 8.76
CA ALA A 70 2.41 10.90 8.66
C ALA A 70 1.73 11.28 9.97
N LEU A 71 1.08 10.34 10.66
CA LEU A 71 0.46 10.58 11.97
C LEU A 71 1.48 11.00 13.03
N GLN A 72 2.71 10.50 12.99
CA GLN A 72 3.80 10.98 13.85
C GLN A 72 4.13 12.47 13.58
N CYS A 73 4.11 12.90 12.31
CA CYS A 73 4.29 14.31 11.97
C CYS A 73 3.13 15.17 12.51
N VAL A 74 1.90 14.66 12.50
CA VAL A 74 0.73 15.33 13.09
C VAL A 74 0.88 15.47 14.60
N GLU A 75 1.25 14.40 15.30
CA GLU A 75 1.45 14.40 16.76
C GLU A 75 2.50 15.39 17.22
N GLU A 76 3.51 15.64 16.40
CA GLU A 76 4.60 16.57 16.66
C GLU A 76 4.26 18.02 16.25
N GLY A 77 3.08 18.24 15.66
CA GLY A 77 2.66 19.56 15.17
C GLY A 77 3.43 20.03 13.93
N LEU A 78 4.07 19.11 13.21
CA LEU A 78 4.83 19.39 11.97
C LEU A 78 3.95 19.29 10.72
N LEU A 79 2.84 18.58 10.79
CA LEU A 79 1.88 18.38 9.72
C LEU A 79 0.48 18.80 10.17
N ASP A 80 -0.09 19.79 9.51
CA ASP A 80 -1.52 20.07 9.54
C ASP A 80 -2.19 19.32 8.39
N LEU A 81 -3.08 18.41 8.72
CA LEU A 81 -3.79 17.58 7.71
C LEU A 81 -4.69 18.39 6.77
N ASP A 82 -5.16 19.55 7.20
CA ASP A 82 -6.08 20.40 6.44
C ASP A 82 -5.39 21.56 5.69
N ALA A 83 -4.10 21.77 5.94
CA ALA A 83 -3.29 22.68 5.15
C ALA A 83 -3.07 22.13 3.71
N PRO A 84 -2.84 23.01 2.71
CA PRO A 84 -2.48 22.59 1.36
C PRO A 84 -1.24 21.67 1.37
N ALA A 85 -1.35 20.47 0.79
CA ALA A 85 -0.24 19.52 0.73
C ALA A 85 0.97 20.09 -0.03
N LYS A 86 0.74 21.05 -0.95
CA LYS A 86 1.81 21.76 -1.67
C LYS A 86 2.72 22.59 -0.77
N ASP A 87 2.28 22.96 0.43
CA ASP A 87 3.11 23.67 1.40
C ASP A 87 4.23 22.79 1.96
N TYR A 88 4.03 21.46 1.90
CA TYR A 88 5.00 20.43 2.26
C TYR A 88 5.68 19.81 1.05
N ALA A 89 4.91 19.45 0.01
CA ALA A 89 5.38 18.82 -1.22
C ALA A 89 4.97 19.68 -2.45
N PRO A 90 5.75 20.71 -2.82
CA PRO A 90 5.35 21.72 -3.81
C PRO A 90 4.90 21.14 -5.16
N ALA A 91 5.50 20.06 -5.63
CA ALA A 91 5.17 19.46 -6.92
C ALA A 91 3.70 18.99 -7.04
N ILE A 92 3.04 18.66 -5.93
CA ILE A 92 1.61 18.28 -5.96
C ILE A 92 0.71 19.46 -6.37
N GLY A 93 1.16 20.69 -6.16
CA GLY A 93 0.45 21.91 -6.53
C GLY A 93 0.45 22.20 -8.04
N GLU A 94 1.30 21.52 -8.80
CA GLU A 94 1.38 21.67 -10.26
C GLU A 94 0.42 20.71 -11.01
N LEU A 95 -0.20 19.78 -10.28
CA LEU A 95 -1.07 18.78 -10.89
C LEU A 95 -2.40 19.37 -11.36
N GLN A 96 -2.90 18.83 -12.46
CA GLN A 96 -4.12 19.26 -13.11
C GLN A 96 -5.18 18.16 -13.08
N VAL A 97 -6.44 18.53 -13.24
CA VAL A 97 -7.56 17.59 -13.40
C VAL A 97 -7.74 17.26 -14.87
N ILE A 98 -7.87 15.98 -15.21
CA ILE A 98 -8.22 15.54 -16.56
C ILE A 98 -9.73 15.53 -16.74
N GLU A 99 -10.23 16.21 -17.77
CA GLU A 99 -11.66 16.25 -18.16
C GLU A 99 -12.00 15.27 -19.29
N GLY A 100 -11.06 14.41 -19.65
CA GLY A 100 -11.18 13.48 -20.78
C GLY A 100 -10.20 13.81 -21.88
N PHE A 101 -10.52 13.39 -23.10
CA PHE A 101 -9.65 13.55 -24.27
C PHE A 101 -10.40 14.34 -25.35
N ASP A 102 -9.64 15.08 -26.18
CA ASP A 102 -10.18 15.76 -27.34
C ASP A 102 -10.33 14.82 -28.56
N ASP A 103 -10.81 15.36 -29.70
CA ASP A 103 -11.02 14.59 -30.92
C ASP A 103 -9.70 14.03 -31.53
N ALA A 104 -8.56 14.60 -31.14
CA ALA A 104 -7.22 14.13 -31.52
C ALA A 104 -6.62 13.14 -30.50
N GLY A 105 -7.39 12.78 -29.45
CA GLY A 105 -6.97 11.88 -28.40
C GLY A 105 -6.06 12.54 -27.35
N GLN A 106 -5.89 13.87 -27.35
CA GLN A 106 -5.03 14.54 -26.37
C GLN A 106 -5.79 14.79 -25.07
N PRO A 107 -5.14 14.62 -23.88
CA PRO A 107 -5.78 14.87 -22.60
C PRO A 107 -6.16 16.35 -22.45
N ARG A 108 -7.41 16.62 -22.06
CA ARG A 108 -7.87 17.96 -21.70
C ARG A 108 -7.69 18.17 -20.22
N LEU A 109 -6.83 19.10 -19.88
CA LEU A 109 -6.42 19.38 -18.51
C LEU A 109 -6.91 20.77 -18.07
N ARG A 110 -7.25 20.89 -16.79
CA ARG A 110 -7.54 22.17 -16.12
C ARG A 110 -6.97 22.20 -14.70
N PRO A 111 -6.76 23.39 -14.12
CA PRO A 111 -6.45 23.50 -12.70
C PRO A 111 -7.55 22.87 -11.82
N PRO A 112 -7.21 22.25 -10.67
CA PRO A 112 -8.19 21.82 -9.69
C PRO A 112 -8.90 23.03 -9.06
N ARG A 113 -10.14 22.82 -8.55
CA ARG A 113 -10.94 23.89 -7.92
C ARG A 113 -10.45 24.23 -6.51
N SER A 114 -9.71 23.36 -5.87
CA SER A 114 -9.11 23.56 -4.57
C SER A 114 -7.77 22.86 -4.48
N ASP A 115 -6.93 23.29 -3.57
CA ASP A 115 -5.70 22.60 -3.26
C ASP A 115 -5.99 21.22 -2.64
N ILE A 116 -5.09 20.26 -2.89
CA ILE A 116 -5.10 18.95 -2.22
C ILE A 116 -4.63 19.15 -0.78
N THR A 117 -5.26 18.46 0.18
CA THR A 117 -4.80 18.38 1.56
C THR A 117 -4.25 16.99 1.88
N THR A 118 -3.37 16.88 2.89
CA THR A 118 -2.85 15.57 3.31
C THR A 118 -3.96 14.68 3.87
N ARG A 119 -5.01 15.25 4.47
CA ARG A 119 -6.21 14.52 4.87
C ARG A 119 -6.86 13.82 3.68
N GLN A 120 -7.03 14.52 2.56
CA GLN A 120 -7.62 13.95 1.34
C GLN A 120 -6.74 12.85 0.75
N LEU A 121 -5.41 12.97 0.84
CA LEU A 121 -4.49 11.91 0.44
C LEU A 121 -4.66 10.66 1.31
N LEU A 122 -4.63 10.78 2.63
CA LEU A 122 -4.81 9.67 3.55
C LEU A 122 -6.16 8.96 3.36
N LEU A 123 -7.21 9.71 3.07
CA LEU A 123 -8.57 9.21 2.89
C LEU A 123 -8.90 8.80 1.44
N HIS A 124 -7.95 8.84 0.52
CA HIS A 124 -8.18 8.54 -0.89
C HIS A 124 -9.27 9.39 -1.55
N THR A 125 -9.34 10.67 -1.21
CA THR A 125 -10.31 11.63 -1.78
C THR A 125 -9.64 12.77 -2.56
N ALA A 126 -8.33 12.68 -2.82
CA ALA A 126 -7.59 13.74 -3.51
C ALA A 126 -7.74 13.73 -5.03
N GLY A 127 -8.23 12.64 -5.63
CA GLY A 127 -8.46 12.56 -7.08
C GLY A 127 -7.52 11.60 -7.83
N PHE A 128 -6.63 10.90 -7.15
CA PHE A 128 -5.75 9.91 -7.78
C PHE A 128 -6.43 8.55 -7.95
N GLY A 129 -6.05 7.81 -9.00
CA GLY A 129 -6.43 6.43 -9.27
C GLY A 129 -5.23 5.54 -9.50
N TYR A 130 -5.49 4.32 -9.99
CA TYR A 130 -4.52 3.39 -10.56
C TYR A 130 -4.97 2.98 -11.96
N ASP A 131 -4.03 2.78 -12.89
CA ASP A 131 -4.26 2.35 -14.27
C ASP A 131 -5.02 1.02 -14.38
N PHE A 132 -4.80 0.12 -13.44
CA PHE A 132 -5.49 -1.16 -13.36
C PHE A 132 -6.90 -1.10 -12.72
N PHE A 133 -7.33 0.07 -12.25
CA PHE A 133 -8.68 0.33 -11.72
C PHE A 133 -9.40 1.50 -12.39
N ASP A 134 -8.79 2.17 -13.37
CA ASP A 134 -9.37 3.35 -14.03
C ASP A 134 -9.02 3.42 -15.52
N GLU A 135 -10.04 3.46 -16.37
CA GLU A 135 -9.90 3.47 -17.82
C GLU A 135 -9.18 4.73 -18.35
N THR A 136 -9.33 5.88 -17.68
CA THR A 136 -8.64 7.11 -18.07
C THR A 136 -7.14 6.95 -17.86
N TYR A 137 -6.73 6.41 -16.73
CA TYR A 137 -5.32 6.16 -16.44
C TYR A 137 -4.73 5.05 -17.31
N ARG A 138 -5.51 3.98 -17.59
CA ARG A 138 -5.10 2.96 -18.56
C ARG A 138 -4.81 3.61 -19.92
N ARG A 139 -5.72 4.46 -20.40
CA ARG A 139 -5.55 5.16 -21.66
C ARG A 139 -4.33 6.10 -21.66
N LEU A 140 -4.08 6.83 -20.57
CA LEU A 140 -2.86 7.64 -20.41
C LEU A 140 -1.60 6.78 -20.48
N ALA A 141 -1.61 5.58 -19.90
CA ALA A 141 -0.47 4.67 -19.99
C ALA A 141 -0.26 4.13 -21.41
N GLU A 142 -1.32 3.66 -22.07
CA GLU A 142 -1.24 3.04 -23.41
C GLU A 142 -0.97 4.04 -24.53
N GLU A 143 -1.62 5.23 -24.52
CA GLU A 143 -1.56 6.19 -25.61
C GLU A 143 -0.57 7.34 -25.37
N HIS A 144 -0.27 7.67 -24.10
CA HIS A 144 0.56 8.84 -23.73
C HIS A 144 1.82 8.46 -22.94
N GLY A 145 2.06 7.16 -22.71
CA GLY A 145 3.29 6.69 -22.07
C GLY A 145 3.40 7.04 -20.58
N GLN A 146 2.27 7.27 -19.89
CA GLN A 146 2.27 7.46 -18.43
C GLN A 146 2.83 6.22 -17.75
N PRO A 147 3.91 6.32 -16.96
CA PRO A 147 4.47 5.14 -16.30
C PRO A 147 3.53 4.57 -15.26
N SER A 148 3.46 3.22 -15.17
CA SER A 148 2.75 2.54 -14.07
C SER A 148 3.42 2.81 -12.73
N VAL A 149 2.64 2.83 -11.66
CA VAL A 149 3.11 3.05 -10.28
C VAL A 149 4.19 2.03 -9.84
N VAL A 150 4.20 0.83 -10.42
CA VAL A 150 5.21 -0.19 -10.11
C VAL A 150 6.62 0.18 -10.58
N THR A 151 6.78 1.22 -11.43
CA THR A 151 8.09 1.74 -11.84
C THR A 151 8.78 2.53 -10.73
N ALA A 152 8.03 2.98 -9.73
CA ALA A 152 8.48 3.81 -8.63
C ALA A 152 9.31 5.03 -9.08
N SER A 153 8.98 5.59 -10.26
CA SER A 153 9.56 6.81 -10.80
C SER A 153 8.77 8.04 -10.33
N ARG A 154 9.37 9.22 -10.37
CA ARG A 154 8.65 10.46 -10.08
C ARG A 154 7.49 10.68 -11.04
N ALA A 155 7.70 10.41 -12.32
CA ALA A 155 6.65 10.55 -13.33
C ALA A 155 5.41 9.67 -13.05
N CYS A 156 5.54 8.55 -12.36
CA CYS A 156 4.40 7.68 -12.09
C CYS A 156 3.43 8.21 -11.02
N ILE A 157 3.86 9.14 -10.18
CA ILE A 157 2.99 9.82 -9.21
C ILE A 157 2.49 11.19 -9.71
N GLU A 158 3.16 11.80 -10.68
CA GLU A 158 2.79 13.09 -11.29
C GLU A 158 1.69 12.89 -12.37
N THR A 159 0.65 12.13 -12.04
CA THR A 159 -0.51 11.90 -12.90
C THR A 159 -1.54 13.00 -12.73
N PRO A 160 -2.34 13.33 -13.77
CA PRO A 160 -3.50 14.20 -13.60
C PRO A 160 -4.50 13.61 -12.61
N LEU A 161 -5.20 14.47 -11.90
CA LEU A 161 -6.31 14.05 -11.02
C LEU A 161 -7.52 13.65 -11.87
N LEU A 162 -8.26 12.62 -11.47
CA LEU A 162 -9.48 12.16 -12.14
C LEU A 162 -10.72 13.01 -11.81
N PHE A 163 -10.64 13.79 -10.72
CA PHE A 163 -11.71 14.67 -10.24
C PHE A 163 -11.13 15.71 -9.27
N ASP A 164 -11.94 16.72 -8.93
CA ASP A 164 -11.52 17.74 -7.98
C ASP A 164 -11.31 17.18 -6.56
N PRO A 165 -10.28 17.62 -5.83
CA PRO A 165 -10.00 17.15 -4.47
C PRO A 165 -11.21 17.27 -3.55
N GLY A 166 -11.53 16.19 -2.84
CA GLY A 166 -12.65 16.11 -1.90
C GLY A 166 -13.99 15.69 -2.51
N GLU A 167 -14.10 15.54 -3.83
CA GLU A 167 -15.39 15.25 -4.49
C GLU A 167 -15.89 13.83 -4.21
N LYS A 168 -15.04 12.84 -4.29
CA LYS A 168 -15.38 11.43 -4.05
C LYS A 168 -14.19 10.62 -3.56
N TRP A 169 -14.44 9.38 -3.15
CA TRP A 169 -13.42 8.40 -2.84
C TRP A 169 -12.98 7.65 -4.10
N GLN A 170 -11.66 7.51 -4.27
CA GLN A 170 -11.05 6.72 -5.35
C GLN A 170 -9.71 6.17 -4.88
N TYR A 171 -9.60 4.84 -4.85
CA TYR A 171 -8.35 4.17 -4.49
C TYR A 171 -7.27 4.40 -5.54
N GLY A 172 -6.10 4.86 -5.13
CA GLY A 172 -5.03 5.22 -6.05
C GLY A 172 -3.73 5.62 -5.35
N SER A 173 -2.84 6.30 -6.08
CA SER A 173 -1.49 6.69 -5.65
C SER A 173 -1.45 7.81 -4.59
N ASN A 174 -2.52 7.99 -3.84
CA ASN A 174 -2.63 9.04 -2.82
C ASN A 174 -1.56 8.92 -1.73
N ILE A 175 -1.32 7.70 -1.22
CA ILE A 175 -0.39 7.48 -0.11
C ILE A 175 1.08 7.58 -0.55
N ASP A 176 1.35 7.48 -1.84
CA ASP A 176 2.67 7.76 -2.40
C ASP A 176 3.02 9.24 -2.23
N TRP A 177 2.06 10.14 -2.42
CA TRP A 177 2.21 11.56 -2.11
C TRP A 177 2.30 11.85 -0.60
N VAL A 178 1.61 11.07 0.25
CA VAL A 178 1.83 11.15 1.72
C VAL A 178 3.28 10.85 2.04
N GLY A 179 3.90 9.87 1.39
CA GLY A 179 5.33 9.60 1.52
C GLY A 179 6.19 10.83 1.19
N GLN A 180 5.88 11.55 0.10
CA GLN A 180 6.60 12.77 -0.28
C GLN A 180 6.42 13.92 0.74
N VAL A 181 5.23 14.05 1.32
CA VAL A 181 4.97 15.01 2.41
C VAL A 181 5.85 14.68 3.63
N VAL A 182 5.91 13.41 4.03
CA VAL A 182 6.75 12.94 5.16
C VAL A 182 8.24 13.17 4.87
N GLU A 183 8.72 12.81 3.67
CA GLU A 183 10.12 13.05 3.26
C GLU A 183 10.50 14.52 3.36
N SER A 184 9.64 15.40 2.86
CA SER A 184 9.88 16.86 2.91
C SER A 184 9.94 17.40 4.33
N ILE A 185 8.99 17.02 5.19
CA ILE A 185 8.94 17.43 6.59
C ILE A 185 10.19 16.97 7.36
N ARG A 186 10.63 15.74 7.11
CA ARG A 186 11.75 15.10 7.82
C ARG A 186 13.13 15.39 7.21
N GLY A 187 13.18 15.86 5.96
CA GLY A 187 14.43 16.08 5.23
C GLY A 187 15.22 14.78 4.97
N LYS A 188 14.53 13.64 4.89
CA LYS A 188 15.10 12.28 4.74
C LYS A 188 14.23 11.46 3.81
N ARG A 189 14.81 10.40 3.21
CA ARG A 189 14.05 9.40 2.47
C ARG A 189 13.03 8.70 3.37
N LEU A 190 11.88 8.31 2.80
CA LEU A 190 10.77 7.70 3.56
C LEU A 190 11.20 6.44 4.32
N GLY A 191 12.00 5.57 3.69
CA GLY A 191 12.53 4.37 4.32
C GLY A 191 13.47 4.65 5.49
N GLU A 192 14.25 5.73 5.42
CA GLU A 192 15.09 6.18 6.53
C GLU A 192 14.23 6.68 7.71
N VAL A 193 13.20 7.48 7.41
CA VAL A 193 12.23 7.95 8.42
C VAL A 193 11.52 6.77 9.08
N MET A 194 11.00 5.83 8.28
CA MET A 194 10.31 4.64 8.79
C MET A 194 11.25 3.78 9.66
N ARG A 195 12.51 3.60 9.24
CA ARG A 195 13.49 2.85 10.01
C ARG A 195 13.70 3.46 11.39
N GLU A 196 14.05 4.73 11.44
CA GLU A 196 14.38 5.40 12.71
C GLU A 196 13.17 5.51 13.65
N ARG A 197 11.98 5.68 13.12
CA ARG A 197 10.81 6.07 13.90
C ARG A 197 9.76 4.98 14.08
N ILE A 198 9.85 3.91 13.28
CA ILE A 198 8.89 2.80 13.35
C ILE A 198 9.63 1.47 13.47
N PHE A 199 10.56 1.17 12.55
CA PHE A 199 11.16 -0.17 12.48
C PHE A 199 12.11 -0.42 13.64
N ASP A 200 13.05 0.48 13.93
CA ASP A 200 13.99 0.31 15.04
C ASP A 200 13.26 0.27 16.41
N PRO A 201 12.30 1.17 16.71
CA PRO A 201 11.48 1.07 17.94
C PRO A 201 10.69 -0.22 18.09
N LEU A 202 10.33 -0.87 16.97
CA LEU A 202 9.58 -2.13 16.96
C LEU A 202 10.45 -3.36 16.73
N GLU A 203 11.78 -3.20 16.64
CA GLU A 203 12.75 -4.26 16.33
C GLU A 203 12.47 -4.96 14.99
N MET A 204 11.93 -4.22 14.00
CA MET A 204 11.65 -4.72 12.66
C MET A 204 12.93 -4.62 11.81
N GLN A 205 13.48 -5.75 11.39
CA GLN A 205 14.77 -5.81 10.68
C GLN A 205 14.61 -6.15 9.20
N ASP A 206 13.76 -7.13 8.88
CA ASP A 206 13.51 -7.59 7.51
C ASP A 206 12.34 -6.84 6.88
N ILE A 207 12.46 -5.51 6.81
CA ILE A 207 11.48 -4.64 6.13
C ILE A 207 12.20 -3.42 5.55
N ALA A 208 12.05 -3.18 4.24
CA ALA A 208 12.71 -2.06 3.56
C ALA A 208 12.14 -1.84 2.15
N PHE A 209 12.37 -0.63 1.58
CA PHE A 209 12.17 -0.37 0.14
C PHE A 209 13.25 -1.01 -0.72
N THR A 210 14.47 -1.15 -0.20
CA THR A 210 15.60 -1.80 -0.89
C THR A 210 15.95 -3.09 -0.15
N ARG A 211 15.84 -4.23 -0.83
CA ARG A 211 16.17 -5.52 -0.25
C ARG A 211 17.65 -5.71 -0.08
N SER A 212 18.09 -6.22 1.06
CA SER A 212 19.43 -6.78 1.24
C SER A 212 19.61 -8.06 0.41
N ASP A 213 20.84 -8.52 0.23
CA ASP A 213 21.09 -9.78 -0.48
C ASP A 213 20.44 -10.98 0.22
N ASP A 214 20.41 -10.97 1.55
CA ASP A 214 19.71 -11.98 2.35
C ASP A 214 18.18 -11.93 2.13
N MET A 215 17.58 -10.76 2.14
CA MET A 215 16.17 -10.60 1.81
C MET A 215 15.84 -11.10 0.39
N LYS A 216 16.72 -10.82 -0.59
CA LYS A 216 16.56 -11.33 -1.98
C LYS A 216 16.59 -12.85 -2.03
N ALA A 217 17.50 -13.47 -1.32
CA ALA A 217 17.63 -14.94 -1.26
C ALA A 217 16.40 -15.63 -0.67
N ARG A 218 15.64 -14.92 0.19
CA ARG A 218 14.41 -15.42 0.82
C ARG A 218 13.13 -14.87 0.20
N SER A 219 13.20 -14.10 -0.89
CA SER A 219 12.03 -13.49 -1.51
C SER A 219 11.14 -14.50 -2.23
N ALA A 220 9.83 -14.35 -2.05
CA ALA A 220 8.85 -15.07 -2.84
C ALA A 220 8.75 -14.49 -4.26
N THR A 221 8.52 -15.35 -5.25
CA THR A 221 8.20 -14.96 -6.62
C THR A 221 6.70 -14.70 -6.76
N ILE A 222 6.31 -13.69 -7.52
CA ILE A 222 4.91 -13.47 -7.91
C ILE A 222 4.57 -14.47 -9.02
N HIS A 223 3.34 -14.97 -8.99
CA HIS A 223 2.82 -15.90 -9.99
C HIS A 223 1.57 -15.33 -10.63
N ALA A 224 1.49 -15.37 -11.94
CA ALA A 224 0.26 -15.13 -12.67
C ALA A 224 -0.56 -16.43 -12.76
N ARG A 225 -1.89 -16.28 -12.73
CA ARG A 225 -2.80 -17.39 -13.05
C ARG A 225 -3.32 -17.18 -14.47
N GLY A 226 -2.98 -18.09 -15.36
CA GLY A 226 -3.48 -18.08 -16.73
C GLY A 226 -4.96 -18.45 -16.82
N ASP A 227 -5.56 -18.25 -18.01
CA ASP A 227 -6.97 -18.58 -18.29
C ASP A 227 -7.25 -20.09 -18.16
N ASP A 228 -6.22 -20.92 -18.28
CA ASP A 228 -6.29 -22.37 -18.05
C ASP A 228 -6.16 -22.77 -16.57
N GLY A 229 -6.13 -21.79 -15.68
CA GLY A 229 -5.99 -21.97 -14.22
C GLY A 229 -4.59 -22.28 -13.73
N LYS A 230 -3.60 -22.46 -14.63
CA LYS A 230 -2.23 -22.76 -14.25
C LYS A 230 -1.53 -21.51 -13.69
N LEU A 231 -0.57 -21.78 -12.83
CA LEU A 231 0.29 -20.74 -12.23
C LEU A 231 1.62 -20.69 -12.97
N ASP A 232 1.96 -19.51 -13.47
CA ASP A 232 3.23 -19.22 -14.11
C ASP A 232 4.06 -18.26 -13.26
N PRO A 233 5.32 -18.63 -12.88
CA PRO A 233 6.21 -17.71 -12.15
C PRO A 233 6.54 -16.49 -13.02
N MET A 234 6.35 -15.32 -12.48
CA MET A 234 6.73 -14.04 -13.12
C MET A 234 8.20 -13.71 -12.78
N ASP A 235 9.13 -14.51 -13.33
CA ASP A 235 10.55 -14.36 -13.08
C ASP A 235 11.05 -13.02 -13.62
N GLY A 236 11.41 -12.07 -13.01
CA GLY A 236 11.81 -10.73 -13.46
C GLY A 236 10.83 -9.65 -13.09
N PHE A 237 9.65 -9.98 -12.55
CA PHE A 237 8.81 -9.00 -11.92
C PHE A 237 9.24 -8.80 -10.47
N ALA A 238 9.73 -7.60 -10.17
CA ALA A 238 10.01 -7.13 -8.81
C ALA A 238 9.80 -5.63 -8.75
N LEU A 239 9.41 -5.10 -7.59
CA LEU A 239 9.50 -3.67 -7.35
C LEU A 239 10.97 -3.25 -7.35
N PRO A 240 11.32 -2.04 -7.83
CA PRO A 240 12.71 -1.58 -7.90
C PRO A 240 13.42 -1.62 -6.56
N ASP A 241 14.63 -2.20 -6.52
CA ASP A 241 15.48 -2.22 -5.30
C ASP A 241 16.14 -0.86 -4.98
N ASN A 242 16.16 0.07 -5.94
CA ASN A 242 16.63 1.44 -5.73
C ASN A 242 15.64 2.39 -6.40
N PRO A 243 14.44 2.55 -5.83
CA PRO A 243 13.40 3.34 -6.44
C PRO A 243 13.77 4.83 -6.44
N GLU A 244 13.38 5.56 -7.49
CA GLU A 244 13.49 7.01 -7.50
C GLU A 244 12.60 7.62 -6.41
N VAL A 245 11.36 7.10 -6.28
CA VAL A 245 10.42 7.42 -5.22
C VAL A 245 10.20 6.19 -4.34
N GLU A 246 10.45 6.31 -3.04
CA GLU A 246 10.06 5.28 -2.07
C GLU A 246 8.55 5.32 -1.88
N MET A 247 7.86 4.43 -2.61
CA MET A 247 6.41 4.45 -2.78
C MET A 247 5.70 4.09 -1.47
N GLY A 248 5.16 5.09 -0.77
CA GLY A 248 4.40 4.90 0.47
C GLY A 248 3.14 4.07 0.30
N GLY A 249 2.63 3.98 -0.93
CA GLY A 249 1.45 3.21 -1.29
C GLY A 249 1.68 1.71 -1.50
N HIS A 250 2.95 1.24 -1.76
CA HIS A 250 3.15 -0.17 -2.11
C HIS A 250 4.61 -0.66 -2.12
N GLY A 251 5.59 0.21 -1.78
CA GLY A 251 6.98 -0.04 -2.15
C GLY A 251 7.78 -0.95 -1.20
N LEU A 252 7.26 -1.29 -0.01
CA LEU A 252 8.02 -2.08 0.96
C LEU A 252 8.06 -3.57 0.58
N TYR A 253 9.20 -4.17 0.89
CA TYR A 253 9.39 -5.60 1.08
C TYR A 253 9.49 -5.92 2.57
N GLY A 254 9.04 -7.11 2.97
CA GLY A 254 9.19 -7.54 4.34
C GLY A 254 8.69 -8.96 4.59
N SER A 255 9.05 -9.54 5.74
CA SER A 255 8.48 -10.79 6.21
C SER A 255 7.19 -10.55 7.00
N ILE A 256 6.32 -11.56 7.05
CA ILE A 256 5.08 -11.48 7.84
C ILE A 256 5.40 -11.37 9.33
N ALA A 257 6.46 -12.01 9.80
CA ALA A 257 6.90 -11.91 11.19
C ALA A 257 7.20 -10.46 11.61
N GLU A 258 7.85 -9.70 10.73
CA GLU A 258 8.12 -8.27 10.97
C GLU A 258 6.82 -7.45 10.97
N TYR A 259 5.93 -7.73 10.03
CA TYR A 259 4.65 -7.03 9.96
C TYR A 259 3.75 -7.29 11.20
N MET A 260 3.86 -8.47 11.82
CA MET A 260 3.15 -8.77 13.09
C MET A 260 3.62 -7.88 14.24
N LYS A 261 4.88 -7.42 14.26
CA LYS A 261 5.36 -6.46 15.26
C LYS A 261 4.67 -5.10 15.10
N PHE A 262 4.49 -4.66 13.85
CA PHE A 262 3.72 -3.46 13.54
C PHE A 262 2.23 -3.59 13.96
N ILE A 263 1.59 -4.72 13.67
CA ILE A 263 0.21 -4.97 14.13
C ILE A 263 0.12 -4.96 15.66
N ARG A 264 1.09 -5.54 16.36
CA ARG A 264 1.11 -5.51 17.84
C ARG A 264 1.22 -4.10 18.40
N MET A 265 1.96 -3.22 17.76
CA MET A 265 2.03 -1.82 18.16
C MET A 265 0.63 -1.17 18.14
N TRP A 266 -0.15 -1.39 17.08
CA TRP A 266 -1.54 -0.91 17.00
C TRP A 266 -2.44 -1.54 18.07
N LEU A 267 -2.32 -2.85 18.33
CA LEU A 267 -3.06 -3.54 19.38
C LEU A 267 -2.69 -3.04 20.79
N ASN A 268 -1.49 -2.52 20.97
CA ASN A 268 -0.97 -1.98 22.24
C ASN A 268 -1.05 -0.44 22.31
N ASP A 269 -2.06 0.15 21.65
CA ASP A 269 -2.34 1.56 21.76
C ASP A 269 -1.13 2.45 21.39
N GLY A 270 -0.37 2.04 20.37
CA GLY A 270 0.80 2.74 19.86
C GLY A 270 2.13 2.38 20.52
N GLN A 271 2.14 1.47 21.49
CA GLN A 271 3.36 1.14 22.24
C GLN A 271 4.15 0.01 21.56
N GLY A 272 5.46 0.19 21.50
CA GLY A 272 6.45 -0.80 21.06
C GLY A 272 7.43 -1.17 22.18
N PRO A 273 8.34 -2.14 21.95
CA PRO A 273 9.34 -2.57 22.91
C PRO A 273 10.25 -1.44 23.44
N HIS A 274 10.56 -0.47 22.58
CA HIS A 274 11.48 0.62 22.90
C HIS A 274 10.79 1.99 23.02
N GLY A 275 9.49 1.99 23.31
CA GLY A 275 8.71 3.20 23.52
C GLY A 275 7.52 3.35 22.57
N ALA A 276 6.84 4.48 22.69
CA ALA A 276 5.67 4.75 21.87
C ALA A 276 6.07 5.13 20.44
N VAL A 277 5.46 4.48 19.46
CA VAL A 277 5.49 4.84 18.03
C VAL A 277 4.38 5.87 17.74
N LEU A 278 3.22 5.70 18.37
CA LEU A 278 2.09 6.63 18.35
C LEU A 278 1.55 6.83 19.77
N LYS A 279 0.87 7.95 19.99
CA LYS A 279 0.11 8.19 21.23
C LYS A 279 -1.19 7.39 21.20
N PRO A 280 -1.70 6.92 22.37
CA PRO A 280 -2.97 6.19 22.44
C PRO A 280 -4.15 6.95 21.82
N ASP A 281 -4.24 8.25 22.05
CA ASP A 281 -5.31 9.09 21.50
C ASP A 281 -5.28 9.14 19.95
N THR A 282 -4.08 9.14 19.37
CA THR A 282 -3.89 9.09 17.92
C THR A 282 -4.35 7.74 17.37
N VAL A 283 -4.01 6.64 18.02
CA VAL A 283 -4.47 5.29 17.63
C VAL A 283 -6.00 5.23 17.63
N VAL A 284 -6.65 5.69 18.71
CA VAL A 284 -8.12 5.72 18.83
C VAL A 284 -8.75 6.61 17.76
N TRP A 285 -8.12 7.74 17.45
CA TRP A 285 -8.62 8.67 16.43
C TRP A 285 -8.42 8.10 15.01
N ALA A 286 -7.26 7.55 14.71
CA ALA A 286 -6.88 7.12 13.37
C ALA A 286 -7.74 5.96 12.83
N VAL A 287 -8.25 5.10 13.69
CA VAL A 287 -9.12 3.98 13.29
C VAL A 287 -10.59 4.36 13.12
N ARG A 288 -10.95 5.64 13.35
CA ARG A 288 -12.31 6.11 13.09
C ARG A 288 -12.49 6.38 11.61
N GLY A 289 -13.70 6.15 11.11
CA GLY A 289 -14.07 6.53 9.75
C GLY A 289 -13.84 8.02 9.51
N GLY A 290 -13.21 8.34 8.39
CA GLY A 290 -12.82 9.70 8.02
C GLY A 290 -13.57 10.27 6.84
N LEU A 291 -14.36 9.45 6.11
CA LEU A 291 -15.14 9.92 4.97
C LEU A 291 -16.37 10.70 5.45
N VAL A 292 -16.64 11.82 4.78
CA VAL A 292 -17.82 12.64 5.04
C VAL A 292 -18.86 12.47 3.92
N PRO A 293 -20.16 12.35 4.23
CA PRO A 293 -21.16 12.20 3.19
C PRO A 293 -21.10 13.36 2.16
N PRO A 294 -21.22 13.08 0.85
CA PRO A 294 -21.63 11.81 0.23
C PRO A 294 -20.49 10.81 -0.05
N GLN A 295 -19.26 11.07 0.38
CA GLN A 295 -18.11 10.20 0.17
C GLN A 295 -18.36 8.83 0.82
N LYS A 296 -17.98 7.77 0.13
CA LYS A 296 -18.03 6.39 0.61
C LYS A 296 -17.07 5.53 -0.20
N VAL A 297 -16.59 4.46 0.38
CA VAL A 297 -15.86 3.43 -0.37
C VAL A 297 -16.79 2.78 -1.39
N THR A 298 -16.38 2.79 -2.64
CA THR A 298 -17.12 2.22 -3.77
C THR A 298 -16.44 0.96 -4.29
N MET A 299 -17.10 0.23 -5.18
CA MET A 299 -16.53 -0.85 -5.94
C MET A 299 -15.36 -0.33 -6.78
N LEU A 300 -14.29 -1.11 -6.87
CA LEU A 300 -13.14 -0.88 -7.76
C LEU A 300 -13.34 -1.75 -9.00
N PRO A 301 -13.44 -1.17 -10.20
CA PRO A 301 -13.54 -1.97 -11.43
C PRO A 301 -12.18 -2.56 -11.78
N GLY A 302 -12.16 -3.82 -12.22
CA GLY A 302 -10.98 -4.43 -12.81
C GLY A 302 -10.82 -3.99 -14.26
N VAL A 303 -9.81 -3.18 -14.56
CA VAL A 303 -9.59 -2.60 -15.89
C VAL A 303 -8.51 -3.37 -16.66
N ILE A 304 -7.52 -3.89 -15.97
CA ILE A 304 -6.47 -4.74 -16.56
C ILE A 304 -6.58 -6.14 -15.96
N PRO A 305 -7.16 -7.13 -16.67
CA PRO A 305 -7.48 -8.45 -16.10
C PRO A 305 -6.29 -9.21 -15.51
N SER A 306 -5.07 -8.97 -16.00
CA SER A 306 -3.84 -9.57 -15.45
C SER A 306 -3.38 -8.96 -14.12
N LEU A 307 -3.91 -7.79 -13.74
CA LEU A 307 -3.50 -7.03 -12.55
C LEU A 307 -4.64 -6.77 -11.58
N SER A 308 -5.90 -6.81 -12.03
CA SER A 308 -7.05 -6.43 -11.23
C SER A 308 -8.31 -7.20 -11.61
N ASN A 309 -9.20 -7.34 -10.65
CA ASN A 309 -10.57 -7.82 -10.83
C ASN A 309 -11.53 -6.81 -10.21
N ASP A 310 -12.80 -6.91 -10.55
CA ASP A 310 -13.84 -6.16 -9.85
C ASP A 310 -13.77 -6.48 -8.35
N ALA A 311 -13.62 -5.45 -7.53
CA ALA A 311 -13.51 -5.61 -6.09
C ALA A 311 -14.62 -4.83 -5.38
N GLU A 312 -15.65 -5.53 -4.98
CA GLU A 312 -16.67 -5.03 -4.06
C GLU A 312 -16.63 -5.84 -2.76
N PHE A 313 -15.92 -5.29 -1.78
CA PHE A 313 -15.82 -5.92 -0.46
C PHE A 313 -17.14 -5.72 0.30
N PHE A 314 -17.77 -6.79 0.78
CA PHE A 314 -19.01 -6.77 1.56
C PHE A 314 -20.15 -6.00 0.87
N PRO A 315 -20.70 -6.53 -0.26
CA PRO A 315 -21.80 -5.90 -0.97
C PRO A 315 -22.99 -5.55 -0.05
N GLY A 316 -23.56 -4.36 -0.23
CA GLY A 316 -24.70 -3.90 0.55
C GLY A 316 -24.41 -3.34 1.94
N LEU A 317 -23.16 -3.43 2.43
CA LEU A 317 -22.73 -2.76 3.65
C LEU A 317 -22.13 -1.38 3.36
N GLY A 318 -22.49 -0.39 4.17
CA GLY A 318 -21.81 0.90 4.18
C GLY A 318 -20.35 0.69 4.61
N LYS A 319 -19.42 1.27 3.84
CA LYS A 319 -17.99 1.18 4.09
C LYS A 319 -17.42 2.58 4.25
N ASP A 320 -16.49 2.71 5.15
CA ASP A 320 -15.72 3.92 5.41
C ASP A 320 -14.24 3.65 5.19
N TRP A 321 -13.43 4.70 5.22
CA TRP A 321 -11.98 4.64 5.16
C TRP A 321 -11.41 5.41 6.36
N CYS A 322 -10.36 4.89 6.98
CA CYS A 322 -9.67 5.54 8.10
C CYS A 322 -8.24 5.97 7.71
N TYR A 323 -7.57 6.63 8.62
CA TYR A 323 -6.24 7.23 8.40
C TYR A 323 -5.12 6.20 8.43
#